data_bc4e532dffe31bdf696a48374ebcbd89
#
_entry.id   bc4e532dffe31bdf696a48374ebcbd89
#
_cell.length_a   1.000
_cell.length_b   1.000
_cell.length_c   1.000
_cell.angle_alpha   90.00
_cell.angle_beta   90.00
_cell.angle_gamma   90.00
#
_symmetry.space_group_name_H-M   'P 1'
#
loop_
_entity.id
_entity.type
_entity.pdbx_description
1 polymer ?
#
loop_
_entity_poly.entity_id
_entity_poly.type
_entity_poly.pdbx_seq_one_letter_code
_entity_poly.pdbx_strand_id
1 'polypeptide(L)'
;MSARVYSERLGAIDDAQFAAAAARLGLGAFVAAEPIATGLFGQNVFLTTTTGAYVLRGAPHWVPVKGDDGEVQWKPDDRVQFAKEAFFIGETHAHTAAPVPWPCRHDTASDIFGWPYLVMPRMPGACFNERSIRMALPPRARREVAESMGATLAQLQRLAAPAAGDFDVDIGAVAPQPDGHRGHVIAWIGDIARGEEARRVLAEADLDWMAQLAGGAMPLPARPVTFAHGDYKLDNMTVAERDGAWRVSGLFDFHTARFGDSAHDLIRPACAYLDTEPELARVLVEAWRSAGGDDTGLAPWLPLYVASERVSIWCGFVRAEARPDWSVGHTFRSWSERYLERLSMLF
;
A
#
# COMPACT_ATOMS: atom_id res chain seq x y z
N MET A 1 7.68 -11.08 -34.29
CA MET A 1 6.37 -11.25 -33.61
C MET A 1 5.81 -9.85 -33.34
N SER A 2 4.52 -9.64 -33.43
CA SER A 2 3.95 -8.30 -33.27
C SER A 2 3.94 -7.91 -31.78
N ALA A 3 4.35 -6.69 -31.47
CA ALA A 3 4.25 -6.13 -30.14
C ALA A 3 2.79 -6.09 -29.68
N ARG A 4 2.52 -6.40 -28.40
CA ARG A 4 1.21 -6.36 -27.79
C ARG A 4 1.15 -5.23 -26.76
N VAL A 5 0.05 -4.48 -26.74
CA VAL A 5 -0.20 -3.46 -25.72
C VAL A 5 -0.60 -4.14 -24.41
N TYR A 6 0.13 -3.87 -23.32
CA TYR A 6 -0.12 -4.46 -21.99
C TYR A 6 -0.93 -3.54 -21.09
N SER A 7 -0.70 -2.25 -21.18
CA SER A 7 -1.49 -1.20 -20.56
C SER A 7 -1.18 0.13 -21.24
N GLU A 8 -1.93 1.18 -20.94
CA GLU A 8 -1.62 2.53 -21.41
C GLU A 8 -0.22 2.98 -20.95
N ARG A 9 0.16 2.66 -19.72
CA ARG A 9 1.45 3.03 -19.12
C ARG A 9 2.62 2.23 -19.69
N LEU A 10 2.49 0.92 -19.79
CA LEU A 10 3.55 0.04 -20.27
C LEU A 10 3.74 0.12 -21.80
N GLY A 11 2.68 0.49 -22.50
CA GLY A 11 2.71 0.53 -23.95
C GLY A 11 2.77 -0.84 -24.61
N ALA A 12 3.31 -0.87 -25.83
CA ALA A 12 3.47 -2.09 -26.59
C ALA A 12 4.84 -2.72 -26.30
N ILE A 13 4.84 -3.98 -25.91
CA ILE A 13 6.03 -4.78 -25.60
C ILE A 13 6.00 -6.04 -26.47
N ASP A 14 7.13 -6.47 -26.99
CA ASP A 14 7.27 -7.71 -27.73
C ASP A 14 7.89 -8.83 -26.89
N ASP A 15 7.76 -10.06 -27.40
CA ASP A 15 8.28 -11.25 -26.70
C ASP A 15 9.82 -11.25 -26.58
N ALA A 16 10.54 -10.58 -27.48
CA ALA A 16 11.99 -10.50 -27.43
C ALA A 16 12.47 -9.62 -26.27
N GLN A 17 11.72 -8.57 -25.93
CA GLN A 17 12.00 -7.73 -24.77
C GLN A 17 11.81 -8.52 -23.46
N PHE A 18 10.73 -9.30 -23.33
CA PHE A 18 10.54 -10.19 -22.18
C PHE A 18 11.61 -11.29 -22.10
N ALA A 19 11.99 -11.87 -23.23
CA ALA A 19 13.06 -12.86 -23.27
C ALA A 19 14.41 -12.27 -22.84
N ALA A 20 14.71 -11.03 -23.29
CA ALA A 20 15.93 -10.33 -22.87
C ALA A 20 15.93 -10.04 -21.36
N ALA A 21 14.81 -9.58 -20.80
CA ALA A 21 14.68 -9.34 -19.37
C ALA A 21 14.81 -10.63 -18.55
N ALA A 22 14.17 -11.72 -18.97
CA ALA A 22 14.27 -13.02 -18.32
C ALA A 22 15.72 -13.56 -18.35
N ALA A 23 16.42 -13.43 -19.47
CA ALA A 23 17.82 -13.84 -19.61
C ALA A 23 18.73 -12.99 -18.72
N ARG A 24 18.59 -11.66 -18.73
CA ARG A 24 19.37 -10.73 -17.90
C ARG A 24 19.26 -11.04 -16.42
N LEU A 25 18.06 -11.36 -15.96
CA LEU A 25 17.79 -11.67 -14.54
C LEU A 25 17.99 -13.15 -14.17
N GLY A 26 18.42 -14.00 -15.13
CA GLY A 26 18.64 -15.43 -14.88
C GLY A 26 17.37 -16.19 -14.51
N LEU A 27 16.23 -15.86 -15.13
CA LEU A 27 14.92 -16.45 -14.85
C LEU A 27 14.56 -17.62 -15.79
N GLY A 28 15.53 -18.14 -16.53
CA GLY A 28 15.31 -19.18 -17.55
C GLY A 28 14.77 -18.61 -18.87
N ALA A 29 14.29 -19.48 -19.75
CA ALA A 29 13.76 -19.07 -21.05
C ALA A 29 12.33 -18.50 -20.91
N PHE A 30 12.05 -17.42 -21.62
CA PHE A 30 10.71 -16.83 -21.71
C PHE A 30 9.70 -17.83 -22.31
N VAL A 31 8.51 -17.91 -21.74
CA VAL A 31 7.41 -18.76 -22.20
C VAL A 31 6.21 -17.93 -22.62
N ALA A 32 5.75 -17.01 -21.73
CA ALA A 32 4.57 -16.19 -22.00
C ALA A 32 4.58 -14.91 -21.11
N ALA A 33 3.89 -13.87 -21.60
CA ALA A 33 3.55 -12.69 -20.82
C ALA A 33 2.07 -12.36 -20.99
N GLU A 34 1.41 -12.01 -19.87
CA GLU A 34 -0.03 -11.72 -19.82
C GLU A 34 -0.28 -10.40 -19.09
N PRO A 35 -1.15 -9.51 -19.63
CA PRO A 35 -1.50 -8.28 -18.93
C PRO A 35 -2.27 -8.60 -17.65
N ILE A 36 -2.05 -7.80 -16.60
CA ILE A 36 -2.85 -7.82 -15.40
C ILE A 36 -3.96 -6.77 -15.56
N ALA A 37 -5.20 -7.25 -15.65
CA ALA A 37 -6.36 -6.38 -15.87
C ALA A 37 -6.73 -5.53 -14.64
N THR A 38 -6.21 -5.87 -13.47
CA THR A 38 -6.49 -5.23 -12.18
C THR A 38 -5.29 -4.40 -11.73
N GLY A 39 -5.54 -3.26 -11.09
CA GLY A 39 -4.51 -2.36 -10.56
C GLY A 39 -4.64 -0.96 -11.15
N LEU A 40 -4.54 0.06 -10.27
CA LEU A 40 -4.80 1.47 -10.63
C LEU A 40 -3.78 2.03 -11.64
N PHE A 41 -2.55 1.54 -11.63
CA PHE A 41 -1.46 2.17 -12.35
C PHE A 41 -1.03 1.45 -13.64
N GLY A 42 -1.57 0.25 -13.92
CA GLY A 42 -1.25 -0.49 -15.15
C GLY A 42 0.24 -0.82 -15.30
N GLN A 43 0.96 -1.05 -14.19
CA GLN A 43 2.40 -1.27 -14.18
C GLN A 43 2.82 -2.74 -14.22
N ASN A 44 1.88 -3.68 -14.10
CA ASN A 44 2.21 -5.07 -13.84
C ASN A 44 1.87 -5.98 -15.01
N VAL A 45 2.75 -6.96 -15.26
CA VAL A 45 2.59 -8.04 -16.25
C VAL A 45 2.90 -9.37 -15.59
N PHE A 46 2.07 -10.39 -15.81
CA PHE A 46 2.45 -11.76 -15.48
C PHE A 46 3.48 -12.26 -16.48
N LEU A 47 4.62 -12.72 -16.00
CA LEU A 47 5.70 -13.27 -16.77
C LEU A 47 5.90 -14.75 -16.42
N THR A 48 5.78 -15.63 -17.40
CA THR A 48 6.05 -17.05 -17.25
C THR A 48 7.35 -17.40 -17.97
N THR A 49 8.22 -18.11 -17.27
CA THR A 49 9.48 -18.63 -17.80
C THR A 49 9.60 -20.13 -17.52
N THR A 50 10.65 -20.77 -18.03
CA THR A 50 10.92 -22.19 -17.75
C THR A 50 11.25 -22.49 -16.29
N THR A 51 11.58 -21.49 -15.48
CA THR A 51 11.90 -21.67 -14.03
C THR A 51 10.76 -21.28 -13.10
N GLY A 52 9.73 -20.57 -13.58
CA GLY A 52 8.61 -20.20 -12.72
C GLY A 52 7.71 -19.11 -13.29
N ALA A 53 6.79 -18.68 -12.45
CA ALA A 53 5.88 -17.58 -12.71
C ALA A 53 6.30 -16.34 -11.88
N TYR A 54 6.28 -15.19 -12.53
CA TYR A 54 6.75 -13.92 -11.97
C TYR A 54 5.74 -12.81 -12.24
N VAL A 55 5.93 -11.69 -11.55
CA VAL A 55 5.34 -10.40 -11.89
C VAL A 55 6.48 -9.48 -12.31
N LEU A 56 6.40 -8.94 -13.52
CA LEU A 56 7.22 -7.82 -13.96
C LEU A 56 6.44 -6.54 -13.70
N ARG A 57 7.05 -5.62 -12.96
CA ARG A 57 6.51 -4.29 -12.64
C ARG A 57 7.39 -3.24 -13.33
N GLY A 58 6.79 -2.42 -14.16
CA GLY A 58 7.54 -1.49 -15.01
C GLY A 58 6.89 -0.13 -15.17
N ALA A 59 7.57 0.72 -15.89
CA ALA A 59 7.24 2.11 -16.13
C ALA A 59 6.90 2.85 -14.82
N PRO A 60 7.92 3.39 -14.10
CA PRO A 60 7.73 4.09 -12.83
C PRO A 60 6.62 5.12 -12.89
N HIS A 61 5.92 5.35 -11.80
CA HIS A 61 4.90 6.39 -11.78
C HIS A 61 5.53 7.78 -11.84
N TRP A 62 4.76 8.75 -12.31
CA TRP A 62 5.20 10.12 -12.37
C TRP A 62 5.05 10.77 -11.00
N VAL A 63 6.07 11.50 -10.58
CA VAL A 63 6.09 12.29 -9.35
C VAL A 63 6.23 13.78 -9.68
N PRO A 64 5.62 14.67 -8.87
CA PRO A 64 5.81 16.10 -9.04
C PRO A 64 7.23 16.48 -8.60
N VAL A 65 8.02 17.06 -9.50
CA VAL A 65 9.34 17.59 -9.22
C VAL A 65 9.28 19.12 -9.36
N LYS A 66 9.63 19.83 -8.31
CA LYS A 66 9.70 21.29 -8.35
C LYS A 66 11.00 21.73 -9.01
N GLY A 67 10.89 22.46 -10.13
CA GLY A 67 12.03 23.07 -10.79
C GLY A 67 12.63 24.23 -10.01
N ASP A 68 13.82 24.69 -10.39
CA ASP A 68 14.49 25.86 -9.79
C ASP A 68 13.69 27.17 -9.98
N ASP A 69 12.84 27.23 -10.99
CA ASP A 69 11.88 28.29 -11.28
C ASP A 69 10.62 28.23 -10.39
N GLY A 70 10.49 27.19 -9.57
CA GLY A 70 9.34 26.95 -8.71
C GLY A 70 8.15 26.27 -9.39
N GLU A 71 8.25 25.99 -10.69
CA GLU A 71 7.22 25.24 -11.42
C GLU A 71 7.28 23.74 -11.12
N VAL A 72 6.09 23.11 -11.07
CA VAL A 72 5.98 21.66 -10.83
C VAL A 72 5.96 20.93 -12.18
N GLN A 73 6.98 20.11 -12.42
CA GLN A 73 7.05 19.22 -13.56
C GLN A 73 6.78 17.78 -13.10
N TRP A 74 5.98 17.05 -13.86
CA TRP A 74 5.78 15.63 -13.62
C TRP A 74 6.87 14.84 -14.32
N LYS A 75 7.64 14.07 -13.56
CA LYS A 75 8.73 13.22 -14.07
C LYS A 75 8.56 11.79 -13.61
N PRO A 76 9.02 10.79 -14.38
CA PRO A 76 9.06 9.41 -13.89
C PRO A 76 9.93 9.30 -12.64
N ASP A 77 9.52 8.52 -11.66
CA ASP A 77 10.32 8.18 -10.49
C ASP A 77 11.26 7.01 -10.80
N ASP A 78 12.18 7.23 -11.75
CA ASP A 78 13.08 6.18 -12.27
C ASP A 78 14.06 5.65 -11.22
N ARG A 79 14.33 6.41 -10.15
CA ARG A 79 15.36 6.08 -9.17
C ARG A 79 14.81 5.45 -7.91
N VAL A 80 13.69 5.94 -7.40
CA VAL A 80 13.26 5.67 -6.03
C VAL A 80 12.25 4.53 -5.95
N GLN A 81 11.19 4.54 -6.75
CA GLN A 81 10.05 3.64 -6.60
C GLN A 81 10.44 2.16 -6.47
N PHE A 82 11.15 1.64 -7.44
CA PHE A 82 11.49 0.20 -7.46
C PHE A 82 12.65 -0.16 -6.53
N ALA A 83 13.59 0.76 -6.32
CA ALA A 83 14.66 0.57 -5.35
C ALA A 83 14.11 0.49 -3.92
N LYS A 84 13.20 1.38 -3.56
CA LYS A 84 12.49 1.39 -2.27
C LYS A 84 11.69 0.10 -2.07
N GLU A 85 10.91 -0.31 -3.08
CA GLU A 85 10.11 -1.52 -3.01
C GLU A 85 10.99 -2.76 -2.81
N ALA A 86 12.07 -2.91 -3.60
CA ALA A 86 13.01 -4.01 -3.47
C ALA A 86 13.70 -4.03 -2.10
N PHE A 87 14.09 -2.86 -1.57
CA PHE A 87 14.69 -2.72 -0.25
C PHE A 87 13.74 -3.24 0.85
N PHE A 88 12.50 -2.74 0.91
CA PHE A 88 11.58 -3.13 1.97
C PHE A 88 11.06 -4.57 1.84
N ILE A 89 10.92 -5.11 0.63
CA ILE A 89 10.67 -6.54 0.44
C ILE A 89 11.83 -7.36 1.01
N GLY A 90 13.08 -6.96 0.73
CA GLY A 90 14.28 -7.62 1.23
C GLY A 90 14.36 -7.61 2.76
N GLU A 91 14.17 -6.45 3.39
CA GLU A 91 14.15 -6.30 4.86
C GLU A 91 13.05 -7.16 5.50
N THR A 92 11.85 -7.13 4.91
CA THR A 92 10.73 -7.94 5.40
C THR A 92 11.02 -9.43 5.30
N HIS A 93 11.58 -9.90 4.17
CA HIS A 93 11.96 -11.29 3.98
C HIS A 93 13.06 -11.74 4.96
N ALA A 94 14.07 -10.90 5.17
CA ALA A 94 15.22 -11.26 6.01
C ALA A 94 14.87 -11.35 7.51
N HIS A 95 13.88 -10.58 7.95
CA HIS A 95 13.66 -10.37 9.39
C HIS A 95 12.26 -10.78 9.88
N THR A 96 11.36 -11.21 8.99
CA THR A 96 10.01 -11.62 9.37
C THR A 96 9.59 -12.91 8.66
N ALA A 97 8.47 -13.50 9.12
CA ALA A 97 7.82 -14.61 8.42
C ALA A 97 6.67 -14.14 7.52
N ALA A 98 6.52 -12.83 7.30
CA ALA A 98 5.48 -12.31 6.40
C ALA A 98 5.73 -12.80 4.96
N PRO A 99 4.69 -13.28 4.27
CA PRO A 99 4.84 -13.84 2.93
C PRO A 99 5.04 -12.72 1.90
N VAL A 100 6.27 -12.43 1.53
CA VAL A 100 6.62 -11.42 0.53
C VAL A 100 7.24 -12.02 -0.72
N PRO A 101 7.16 -11.36 -1.88
CA PRO A 101 7.66 -11.89 -3.14
C PRO A 101 9.19 -11.79 -3.20
N TRP A 102 9.89 -12.79 -2.70
CA TRP A 102 11.35 -12.87 -2.70
C TRP A 102 11.87 -14.07 -3.51
N PRO A 103 12.98 -13.95 -4.27
CA PRO A 103 13.81 -12.75 -4.44
C PRO A 103 13.18 -11.72 -5.37
N CYS A 104 13.34 -10.44 -5.00
CA CYS A 104 12.95 -9.31 -5.80
C CYS A 104 14.18 -8.81 -6.58
N ARG A 105 14.06 -8.62 -7.90
CA ARG A 105 15.18 -8.27 -8.79
C ARG A 105 14.88 -6.96 -9.51
N HIS A 106 15.65 -5.94 -9.20
CA HIS A 106 15.51 -4.61 -9.79
C HIS A 106 16.57 -4.42 -10.88
N ASP A 107 16.14 -4.11 -12.09
CA ASP A 107 16.99 -3.68 -13.19
C ASP A 107 16.81 -2.17 -13.39
N THR A 108 17.87 -1.43 -13.18
CA THR A 108 17.90 0.03 -13.32
C THR A 108 18.15 0.49 -14.77
N ALA A 109 18.51 -0.44 -15.65
CA ALA A 109 18.77 -0.11 -17.06
C ALA A 109 17.45 0.07 -17.81
N SER A 110 17.40 1.05 -18.69
CA SER A 110 16.23 1.36 -19.50
C SER A 110 16.35 0.86 -20.95
N ASP A 111 17.37 0.05 -21.26
CA ASP A 111 17.71 -0.37 -22.63
C ASP A 111 16.77 -1.44 -23.21
N ILE A 112 16.06 -2.22 -22.37
CA ILE A 112 15.13 -3.25 -22.84
C ILE A 112 13.74 -2.65 -23.10
N PHE A 113 13.17 -1.95 -22.11
CA PHE A 113 11.79 -1.46 -22.17
C PHE A 113 11.68 0.06 -22.36
N GLY A 114 12.78 0.80 -22.27
CA GLY A 114 12.78 2.26 -22.19
C GLY A 114 12.59 2.82 -20.78
N TRP A 115 12.50 1.94 -19.77
CA TRP A 115 12.31 2.27 -18.37
C TRP A 115 12.88 1.16 -17.44
N PRO A 116 13.25 1.50 -16.19
CA PRO A 116 13.67 0.52 -15.19
C PRO A 116 12.51 -0.36 -14.76
N TYR A 117 12.79 -1.59 -14.31
CA TYR A 117 11.76 -2.56 -13.94
C TYR A 117 12.18 -3.45 -12.77
N LEU A 118 11.16 -3.98 -12.11
CA LEU A 118 11.28 -4.91 -11.00
C LEU A 118 10.64 -6.24 -11.39
N VAL A 119 11.32 -7.36 -11.10
CA VAL A 119 10.75 -8.70 -11.28
C VAL A 119 10.75 -9.42 -9.94
N MET A 120 9.62 -9.99 -9.59
CA MET A 120 9.41 -10.71 -8.35
C MET A 120 8.62 -12.00 -8.60
N PRO A 121 8.75 -13.04 -7.76
CA PRO A 121 7.93 -14.23 -7.86
C PRO A 121 6.43 -13.89 -7.79
N ARG A 122 5.62 -14.53 -8.64
CA ARG A 122 4.16 -14.47 -8.51
C ARG A 122 3.75 -15.20 -7.25
N MET A 123 3.14 -14.47 -6.32
CA MET A 123 2.69 -15.05 -5.05
C MET A 123 1.51 -16.02 -5.30
N PRO A 124 1.48 -17.14 -4.58
CA PRO A 124 0.41 -18.13 -4.73
C PRO A 124 -0.91 -17.64 -4.15
N GLY A 125 -2.02 -18.14 -4.67
CA GLY A 125 -3.36 -17.85 -4.18
C GLY A 125 -4.12 -16.85 -5.04
N ALA A 126 -5.26 -16.40 -4.52
CA ALA A 126 -6.14 -15.43 -5.16
C ALA A 126 -5.90 -14.01 -4.61
N CYS A 127 -5.95 -13.01 -5.47
CA CYS A 127 -5.97 -11.62 -5.05
C CYS A 127 -7.37 -11.25 -4.55
N PHE A 128 -7.44 -10.57 -3.42
CA PHE A 128 -8.68 -10.26 -2.70
C PHE A 128 -9.31 -8.92 -3.10
N ASN A 129 -8.74 -8.22 -4.08
CA ASN A 129 -9.27 -6.96 -4.57
C ASN A 129 -10.68 -7.10 -5.19
N GLU A 130 -11.03 -8.28 -5.70
CA GLU A 130 -12.37 -8.51 -6.24
C GLU A 130 -13.33 -8.90 -5.12
N ARG A 131 -14.34 -8.05 -4.90
CA ARG A 131 -15.40 -8.33 -3.93
C ARG A 131 -16.09 -9.67 -4.22
N SER A 132 -16.26 -10.02 -5.48
CA SER A 132 -16.83 -11.30 -5.92
C SER A 132 -16.05 -12.50 -5.40
N ILE A 133 -14.72 -12.47 -5.51
CA ILE A 133 -13.84 -13.55 -4.99
C ILE A 133 -13.96 -13.62 -3.47
N ARG A 134 -13.89 -12.49 -2.78
CA ARG A 134 -14.01 -12.43 -1.33
C ARG A 134 -15.35 -12.97 -0.84
N MET A 135 -16.45 -12.55 -1.47
CA MET A 135 -17.79 -12.98 -1.06
C MET A 135 -18.12 -14.43 -1.45
N ALA A 136 -17.37 -15.02 -2.39
CA ALA A 136 -17.49 -16.43 -2.72
C ALA A 136 -16.88 -17.35 -1.65
N LEU A 137 -16.01 -16.85 -0.78
CA LEU A 137 -15.47 -17.63 0.33
C LEU A 137 -16.53 -17.87 1.41
N PRO A 138 -16.55 -19.06 2.03
CA PRO A 138 -17.41 -19.31 3.17
C PRO A 138 -17.07 -18.40 4.36
N PRO A 139 -18.02 -18.12 5.27
CA PRO A 139 -17.78 -17.22 6.42
C PRO A 139 -16.57 -17.60 7.26
N ARG A 140 -16.32 -18.92 7.47
CA ARG A 140 -15.14 -19.42 8.15
C ARG A 140 -13.84 -18.96 7.47
N ALA A 141 -13.75 -19.12 6.15
CA ALA A 141 -12.57 -18.74 5.39
C ALA A 141 -12.32 -17.22 5.45
N ARG A 142 -13.38 -16.40 5.36
CA ARG A 142 -13.26 -14.93 5.51
C ARG A 142 -12.75 -14.53 6.90
N ARG A 143 -13.19 -15.24 7.95
CA ARG A 143 -12.70 -15.04 9.31
C ARG A 143 -11.22 -15.43 9.42
N GLU A 144 -10.83 -16.59 8.91
CA GLU A 144 -9.44 -17.07 8.90
C GLU A 144 -8.50 -16.09 8.15
N VAL A 145 -8.98 -15.47 7.07
CA VAL A 145 -8.25 -14.41 6.36
C VAL A 145 -8.07 -13.16 7.25
N ALA A 146 -9.12 -12.69 7.92
CA ALA A 146 -9.01 -11.53 8.81
C ALA A 146 -8.05 -11.81 9.98
N GLU A 147 -8.08 -13.01 10.56
CA GLU A 147 -7.13 -13.46 11.58
C GLU A 147 -5.69 -13.46 11.05
N SER A 148 -5.49 -14.02 9.84
CA SER A 148 -4.18 -14.06 9.21
C SER A 148 -3.64 -12.67 8.86
N MET A 149 -4.50 -11.75 8.42
CA MET A 149 -4.12 -10.35 8.18
C MET A 149 -3.61 -9.69 9.46
N GLY A 150 -4.35 -9.80 10.57
CA GLY A 150 -3.92 -9.26 11.85
C GLY A 150 -2.57 -9.83 12.29
N ALA A 151 -2.40 -11.14 12.22
CA ALA A 151 -1.15 -11.81 12.57
C ALA A 151 0.02 -11.40 11.65
N THR A 152 -0.22 -11.25 10.33
CA THR A 152 0.80 -10.81 9.37
C THR A 152 1.25 -9.38 9.66
N LEU A 153 0.33 -8.48 9.96
CA LEU A 153 0.67 -7.11 10.33
C LEU A 153 1.53 -7.06 11.60
N ALA A 154 1.18 -7.84 12.63
CA ALA A 154 1.98 -7.92 13.85
C ALA A 154 3.40 -8.46 13.59
N GLN A 155 3.59 -9.33 12.59
CA GLN A 155 4.92 -9.78 12.18
C GLN A 155 5.77 -8.66 11.57
N LEU A 156 5.17 -7.82 10.72
CA LEU A 156 5.85 -6.65 10.15
C LEU A 156 6.33 -5.70 11.25
N GLN A 157 5.56 -5.53 12.30
CA GLN A 157 5.87 -4.65 13.43
C GLN A 157 7.06 -5.13 14.29
N ARG A 158 7.55 -6.35 14.09
CA ARG A 158 8.79 -6.80 14.74
C ARG A 158 10.04 -6.13 14.17
N LEU A 159 9.95 -5.60 12.95
CA LEU A 159 10.98 -4.73 12.39
C LEU A 159 10.88 -3.36 13.07
N ALA A 160 11.85 -3.05 13.91
CA ALA A 160 11.94 -1.77 14.59
C ALA A 160 13.15 -0.97 14.09
N ALA A 161 13.04 0.34 14.14
CA ALA A 161 14.13 1.25 13.83
C ALA A 161 14.31 2.27 14.96
N PRO A 162 15.51 2.84 15.12
CA PRO A 162 15.79 3.83 16.15
C PRO A 162 15.05 5.15 15.92
N ALA A 163 14.68 5.45 14.68
CA ALA A 163 13.94 6.65 14.31
C ALA A 163 13.00 6.38 13.14
N ALA A 164 11.88 7.12 13.09
CA ALA A 164 11.00 7.12 11.94
C ALA A 164 11.73 7.69 10.72
N GLY A 165 11.51 7.08 9.56
CA GLY A 165 12.24 7.46 8.36
C GLY A 165 11.72 6.79 7.11
N ASP A 166 12.21 7.24 5.97
CA ASP A 166 11.90 6.69 4.66
C ASP A 166 13.18 6.27 3.92
N PHE A 167 13.01 5.44 2.89
CA PHE A 167 14.12 4.98 2.07
C PHE A 167 14.74 6.17 1.31
N ASP A 168 16.04 6.28 1.40
CA ASP A 168 16.85 7.23 0.64
C ASP A 168 17.70 6.44 -0.36
N VAL A 169 17.48 6.70 -1.63
CA VAL A 169 18.12 5.98 -2.73
C VAL A 169 19.62 6.32 -2.85
N ASP A 170 20.03 7.50 -2.40
CA ASP A 170 21.45 7.92 -2.51
C ASP A 170 22.34 7.20 -1.50
N ILE A 171 21.79 6.83 -0.34
CA ILE A 171 22.51 6.03 0.66
C ILE A 171 22.11 4.55 0.65
N GLY A 172 21.08 4.16 -0.10
CA GLY A 172 20.57 2.79 -0.16
C GLY A 172 20.02 2.26 1.17
N ALA A 173 19.54 3.14 2.04
CA ALA A 173 19.09 2.83 3.40
C ALA A 173 17.97 3.79 3.83
N VAL A 174 17.43 3.55 5.04
CA VAL A 174 16.43 4.44 5.62
C VAL A 174 17.09 5.69 6.22
N ALA A 175 16.69 6.86 5.74
CA ALA A 175 17.06 8.15 6.31
C ALA A 175 16.03 8.61 7.34
N PRO A 176 16.45 9.05 8.56
CA PRO A 176 15.52 9.56 9.56
C PRO A 176 14.77 10.81 9.07
N GLN A 177 13.48 10.89 9.41
CA GLN A 177 12.67 12.07 9.17
C GLN A 177 12.61 12.93 10.45
N PRO A 178 12.91 14.25 10.38
CA PRO A 178 13.03 15.11 11.57
C PRO A 178 11.77 15.12 12.44
N ASP A 179 10.57 15.15 11.83
CA ASP A 179 9.31 15.23 12.53
C ASP A 179 8.68 13.83 12.77
N GLY A 180 9.42 12.77 12.45
CA GLY A 180 9.02 11.40 12.65
C GLY A 180 7.72 11.03 11.92
N HIS A 181 7.04 9.99 12.39
CA HIS A 181 5.78 9.51 11.80
C HIS A 181 4.66 10.56 11.87
N ARG A 182 4.60 11.34 12.95
CA ARG A 182 3.64 12.44 13.10
C ARG A 182 3.75 13.45 11.97
N GLY A 183 4.95 13.96 11.75
CA GLY A 183 5.22 14.93 10.69
C GLY A 183 4.85 14.39 9.32
N HIS A 184 5.16 13.13 9.07
CA HIS A 184 4.76 12.45 7.84
C HIS A 184 3.24 12.44 7.63
N VAL A 185 2.45 12.02 8.65
CA VAL A 185 0.97 11.96 8.55
C VAL A 185 0.37 13.33 8.36
N ILE A 186 0.87 14.35 9.08
CA ILE A 186 0.41 15.73 8.95
C ILE A 186 0.74 16.29 7.56
N ALA A 187 1.96 16.04 7.06
CA ALA A 187 2.36 16.46 5.72
C ALA A 187 1.48 15.80 4.65
N TRP A 188 1.24 14.50 4.76
CA TRP A 188 0.37 13.74 3.85
C TRP A 188 -1.05 14.33 3.76
N ILE A 189 -1.70 14.59 4.90
CA ILE A 189 -3.01 15.24 4.94
C ILE A 189 -2.95 16.62 4.28
N GLY A 190 -1.92 17.41 4.60
CA GLY A 190 -1.73 18.75 4.06
C GLY A 190 -1.50 18.76 2.54
N ASP A 191 -0.74 17.79 2.03
CA ASP A 191 -0.47 17.67 0.59
C ASP A 191 -1.73 17.33 -0.19
N ILE A 192 -2.52 16.35 0.30
CA ILE A 192 -3.81 16.03 -0.31
C ILE A 192 -4.77 17.22 -0.24
N ALA A 193 -4.89 17.87 0.91
CA ALA A 193 -5.82 18.99 1.09
C ALA A 193 -5.48 20.21 0.20
N ARG A 194 -4.22 20.38 -0.18
CA ARG A 194 -3.78 21.44 -1.12
C ARG A 194 -4.04 21.08 -2.58
N GLY A 195 -4.29 19.83 -2.89
CA GLY A 195 -4.55 19.34 -4.25
C GLY A 195 -5.80 20.00 -4.88
N GLU A 196 -5.81 20.11 -6.20
CA GLU A 196 -6.93 20.71 -6.94
C GLU A 196 -8.25 19.91 -6.73
N GLU A 197 -8.17 18.59 -6.73
CA GLU A 197 -9.33 17.72 -6.50
C GLU A 197 -9.91 17.91 -5.08
N ALA A 198 -9.04 18.05 -4.08
CA ALA A 198 -9.48 18.28 -2.71
C ALA A 198 -10.27 19.58 -2.56
N ARG A 199 -9.81 20.67 -3.21
CA ARG A 199 -10.49 21.97 -3.19
C ARG A 199 -11.89 21.95 -3.79
N ARG A 200 -12.19 20.97 -4.64
CA ARG A 200 -13.51 20.80 -5.25
C ARG A 200 -14.48 20.01 -4.37
N VAL A 201 -13.98 19.18 -3.46
CA VAL A 201 -14.79 18.18 -2.74
C VAL A 201 -14.71 18.26 -1.22
N LEU A 202 -13.77 19.05 -0.67
CA LEU A 202 -13.68 19.36 0.77
C LEU A 202 -14.28 20.73 1.05
N ALA A 203 -15.10 20.82 2.08
CA ALA A 203 -15.58 22.09 2.60
C ALA A 203 -14.50 22.75 3.48
N GLU A 204 -14.56 24.07 3.66
CA GLU A 204 -13.66 24.81 4.56
C GLU A 204 -13.68 24.21 5.98
N ALA A 205 -14.86 23.86 6.49
CA ALA A 205 -15.00 23.20 7.79
C ALA A 205 -14.31 21.82 7.87
N ASP A 206 -14.17 21.09 6.75
CA ASP A 206 -13.40 19.84 6.69
C ASP A 206 -11.89 20.11 6.83
N LEU A 207 -11.40 21.18 6.17
CA LEU A 207 -10.00 21.62 6.25
C LEU A 207 -9.66 22.10 7.66
N ASP A 208 -10.53 22.91 8.27
CA ASP A 208 -10.38 23.36 9.66
C ASP A 208 -10.34 22.20 10.64
N TRP A 209 -11.20 21.21 10.45
CA TRP A 209 -11.22 20.01 11.26
C TRP A 209 -9.91 19.21 11.16
N MET A 210 -9.38 19.01 9.95
CA MET A 210 -8.09 18.33 9.75
C MET A 210 -6.94 19.12 10.39
N ALA A 211 -6.94 20.44 10.29
CA ALA A 211 -5.96 21.30 10.95
C ALA A 211 -6.03 21.19 12.48
N GLN A 212 -7.24 21.12 13.06
CA GLN A 212 -7.44 20.88 14.49
C GLN A 212 -6.90 19.51 14.93
N LEU A 213 -7.13 18.45 14.14
CA LEU A 213 -6.57 17.12 14.43
C LEU A 213 -5.04 17.13 14.41
N ALA A 214 -4.44 17.78 13.42
CA ALA A 214 -2.99 17.95 13.33
C ALA A 214 -2.43 18.70 14.55
N GLY A 215 -3.05 19.82 14.95
CA GLY A 215 -2.68 20.58 16.14
C GLY A 215 -2.84 19.78 17.43
N GLY A 216 -3.94 19.04 17.56
CA GLY A 216 -4.21 18.18 18.70
C GLY A 216 -3.24 17.01 18.84
N ALA A 217 -2.66 16.55 17.74
CA ALA A 217 -1.66 15.47 17.75
C ALA A 217 -0.25 15.94 18.18
N MET A 218 0.03 17.23 18.13
CA MET A 218 1.37 17.78 18.45
C MET A 218 1.87 17.44 19.87
N PRO A 219 1.05 17.53 20.94
CA PRO A 219 1.47 17.20 22.30
C PRO A 219 1.44 15.69 22.60
N LEU A 220 0.91 14.85 21.73
CA LEU A 220 0.83 13.41 22.00
C LEU A 220 2.20 12.77 22.10
N PRO A 221 2.42 11.82 23.00
CA PRO A 221 3.68 11.08 23.07
C PRO A 221 3.89 10.29 21.75
N ALA A 222 5.15 10.20 21.33
CA ALA A 222 5.50 9.38 20.17
C ALA A 222 5.19 7.91 20.46
N ARG A 223 4.72 7.21 19.45
CA ARG A 223 4.51 5.77 19.48
C ARG A 223 5.76 5.02 19.02
N PRO A 224 5.87 3.71 19.28
CA PRO A 224 7.00 2.90 18.82
C PRO A 224 7.22 3.03 17.31
N VAL A 225 8.48 3.12 16.92
CA VAL A 225 8.88 3.16 15.51
C VAL A 225 9.12 1.75 15.03
N THR A 226 8.23 1.29 14.19
CA THR A 226 8.26 -0.04 13.59
C THR A 226 7.99 0.06 12.10
N PHE A 227 8.14 -1.05 11.40
CA PHE A 227 7.88 -1.08 9.95
C PHE A 227 6.39 -0.86 9.68
N ALA A 228 6.08 0.16 8.89
CA ALA A 228 4.77 0.44 8.34
C ALA A 228 4.77 0.17 6.83
N HIS A 229 3.80 -0.61 6.37
CA HIS A 229 3.60 -0.88 4.94
C HIS A 229 3.09 0.36 4.20
N GLY A 230 2.27 1.17 4.87
CA GLY A 230 1.71 2.42 4.35
C GLY A 230 0.53 2.26 3.39
N ASP A 231 0.29 1.04 2.88
CA ASP A 231 -0.90 0.71 2.05
C ASP A 231 -1.38 -0.73 2.35
N TYR A 232 -1.46 -1.07 3.66
CA TYR A 232 -1.87 -2.40 4.11
C TYR A 232 -3.36 -2.62 3.88
N LYS A 233 -3.71 -3.37 2.87
CA LYS A 233 -5.10 -3.62 2.44
C LYS A 233 -5.22 -4.95 1.70
N LEU A 234 -6.46 -5.44 1.60
CA LEU A 234 -6.79 -6.69 0.90
C LEU A 234 -6.33 -6.69 -0.57
N ASP A 235 -6.36 -5.54 -1.23
CA ASP A 235 -5.97 -5.40 -2.63
C ASP A 235 -4.47 -5.65 -2.86
N ASN A 236 -3.65 -5.50 -1.82
CA ASN A 236 -2.21 -5.71 -1.84
C ASN A 236 -1.81 -7.08 -1.26
N MET A 237 -2.75 -8.05 -1.28
CA MET A 237 -2.53 -9.39 -0.74
C MET A 237 -3.05 -10.47 -1.68
N THR A 238 -2.38 -11.63 -1.62
CA THR A 238 -2.98 -12.90 -2.04
C THR A 238 -3.32 -13.73 -0.82
N VAL A 239 -4.34 -14.58 -0.96
CA VAL A 239 -4.72 -15.55 0.05
C VAL A 239 -4.83 -16.94 -0.56
N ALA A 240 -4.47 -17.94 0.22
CA ALA A 240 -4.56 -19.35 -0.17
C ALA A 240 -4.95 -20.21 1.03
N GLU A 241 -5.61 -21.32 0.76
CA GLU A 241 -5.79 -22.37 1.74
C GLU A 241 -4.49 -23.17 1.89
N ARG A 242 -3.97 -23.26 3.12
CA ARG A 242 -2.80 -24.06 3.49
C ARG A 242 -3.09 -24.78 4.79
N ASP A 243 -2.83 -26.08 4.82
CA ASP A 243 -3.05 -26.92 6.00
C ASP A 243 -4.48 -26.81 6.57
N GLY A 244 -5.47 -26.71 5.69
CA GLY A 244 -6.89 -26.63 6.05
C GLY A 244 -7.34 -25.27 6.61
N ALA A 245 -6.53 -24.21 6.49
CA ALA A 245 -6.87 -22.86 6.89
C ALA A 245 -6.50 -21.82 5.82
N TRP A 246 -7.33 -20.81 5.67
CA TRP A 246 -7.08 -19.68 4.75
C TRP A 246 -6.12 -18.67 5.38
N ARG A 247 -5.08 -18.33 4.64
CA ARG A 247 -4.02 -17.44 5.12
C ARG A 247 -3.60 -16.45 4.05
N VAL A 248 -3.09 -15.29 4.49
CA VAL A 248 -2.30 -14.41 3.62
C VAL A 248 -1.13 -15.22 3.09
N SER A 249 -1.04 -15.31 1.78
CA SER A 249 -0.03 -16.09 1.06
C SER A 249 0.94 -15.23 0.26
N GLY A 250 0.67 -13.93 0.15
CA GLY A 250 1.52 -12.91 -0.45
C GLY A 250 1.11 -11.52 0.00
N LEU A 251 2.09 -10.68 0.30
CA LEU A 251 1.95 -9.25 0.56
C LEU A 251 2.88 -8.51 -0.38
N PHE A 252 2.39 -7.51 -1.11
CA PHE A 252 3.13 -6.78 -2.13
C PHE A 252 2.75 -5.29 -2.12
N ASP A 253 3.41 -4.50 -2.99
CA ASP A 253 3.23 -3.05 -3.14
C ASP A 253 3.85 -2.23 -1.98
N PHE A 254 5.16 -2.39 -1.80
CA PHE A 254 5.93 -1.77 -0.72
C PHE A 254 6.41 -0.34 -1.04
N HIS A 255 5.92 0.28 -2.11
CA HIS A 255 6.38 1.61 -2.53
C HIS A 255 6.07 2.72 -1.50
N THR A 256 5.07 2.53 -0.63
CA THR A 256 4.72 3.44 0.47
C THR A 256 5.32 3.06 1.80
N ALA A 257 6.04 1.92 1.86
CA ALA A 257 6.61 1.41 3.09
C ALA A 257 7.66 2.36 3.70
N ARG A 258 7.74 2.35 5.03
CA ARG A 258 8.65 3.18 5.82
C ARG A 258 8.80 2.65 7.24
N PHE A 259 9.67 3.27 8.03
CA PHE A 259 9.63 3.12 9.47
C PHE A 259 8.82 4.24 10.12
N GLY A 260 7.83 3.88 10.95
CA GLY A 260 6.91 4.81 11.61
C GLY A 260 6.03 4.09 12.62
N ASP A 261 4.86 4.63 12.93
CA ASP A 261 3.87 3.91 13.73
C ASP A 261 3.04 2.97 12.85
N SER A 262 3.38 1.71 12.84
CA SER A 262 2.70 0.69 12.04
C SER A 262 1.29 0.34 12.51
N ALA A 263 0.86 0.76 13.71
CA ALA A 263 -0.54 0.64 14.12
C ALA A 263 -1.46 1.47 13.20
N HIS A 264 -0.92 2.48 12.50
CA HIS A 264 -1.62 3.21 11.45
C HIS A 264 -2.12 2.28 10.33
N ASP A 265 -1.36 1.25 9.97
CA ASP A 265 -1.73 0.27 8.94
C ASP A 265 -2.99 -0.56 9.27
N LEU A 266 -3.42 -0.61 10.53
CA LEU A 266 -4.69 -1.24 10.92
C LEU A 266 -5.93 -0.49 10.44
N ILE A 267 -5.82 0.82 10.25
CA ILE A 267 -7.00 1.67 10.02
C ILE A 267 -7.68 1.31 8.71
N ARG A 268 -6.92 1.17 7.64
CA ARG A 268 -7.48 0.89 6.30
C ARG A 268 -8.25 -0.44 6.22
N PRO A 269 -7.67 -1.59 6.59
CA PRO A 269 -8.39 -2.87 6.55
C PRO A 269 -9.52 -2.94 7.57
N ALA A 270 -9.36 -2.35 8.76
CA ALA A 270 -10.44 -2.29 9.75
C ALA A 270 -11.64 -1.49 9.20
N CYS A 271 -11.43 -0.32 8.60
CA CYS A 271 -12.49 0.44 7.95
C CYS A 271 -13.17 -0.35 6.82
N ALA A 272 -12.40 -1.07 5.98
CA ALA A 272 -12.96 -1.90 4.92
C ALA A 272 -13.86 -3.02 5.45
N TYR A 273 -13.49 -3.65 6.56
CA TYR A 273 -14.33 -4.62 7.23
C TYR A 273 -15.56 -3.96 7.90
N LEU A 274 -15.39 -2.80 8.52
CA LEU A 274 -16.53 -2.07 9.10
C LEU A 274 -17.62 -1.76 8.06
N ASP A 275 -17.27 -1.59 6.80
CA ASP A 275 -18.22 -1.33 5.71
C ASP A 275 -18.91 -2.60 5.18
N THR A 276 -18.34 -3.78 5.43
CA THR A 276 -18.82 -5.02 4.81
C THR A 276 -19.24 -6.08 5.82
N GLU A 277 -18.37 -6.40 6.77
CA GLU A 277 -18.53 -7.45 7.79
C GLU A 277 -17.91 -6.95 9.11
N PRO A 278 -18.62 -6.10 9.87
CA PRO A 278 -18.07 -5.39 11.04
C PRO A 278 -17.44 -6.29 12.11
N GLU A 279 -17.93 -7.51 12.24
CA GLU A 279 -17.34 -8.50 13.16
C GLU A 279 -15.92 -8.89 12.76
N LEU A 280 -15.57 -8.86 11.47
CA LEU A 280 -14.22 -9.16 10.99
C LEU A 280 -13.22 -8.04 11.31
N ALA A 281 -13.66 -6.80 11.47
CA ALA A 281 -12.80 -5.73 11.97
C ALA A 281 -12.29 -6.05 13.39
N ARG A 282 -13.17 -6.59 14.27
CA ARG A 282 -12.78 -7.04 15.61
C ARG A 282 -11.81 -8.22 15.53
N VAL A 283 -12.12 -9.21 14.70
CA VAL A 283 -11.26 -10.39 14.49
C VAL A 283 -9.85 -9.98 14.03
N LEU A 284 -9.74 -9.05 13.09
CA LEU A 284 -8.47 -8.49 12.61
C LEU A 284 -7.65 -7.89 13.78
N VAL A 285 -8.28 -7.01 14.58
CA VAL A 285 -7.60 -6.31 15.69
C VAL A 285 -7.22 -7.28 16.81
N GLU A 286 -8.10 -8.21 17.17
CA GLU A 286 -7.83 -9.23 18.20
C GLU A 286 -6.69 -10.16 17.79
N ALA A 287 -6.66 -10.59 16.52
CA ALA A 287 -5.57 -11.41 15.99
C ALA A 287 -4.24 -10.66 15.95
N TRP A 288 -4.27 -9.38 15.59
CA TRP A 288 -3.10 -8.50 15.64
C TRP A 288 -2.53 -8.37 17.06
N ARG A 289 -3.39 -8.07 18.06
CA ARG A 289 -2.97 -8.02 19.48
C ARG A 289 -2.41 -9.36 19.94
N SER A 290 -3.10 -10.46 19.64
CA SER A 290 -2.69 -11.81 20.04
C SER A 290 -1.34 -12.22 19.45
N ALA A 291 -0.98 -11.68 18.30
CA ALA A 291 0.31 -11.91 17.64
C ALA A 291 1.42 -10.94 18.09
N GLY A 292 1.15 -10.05 19.04
CA GLY A 292 2.12 -9.13 19.63
C GLY A 292 2.01 -7.68 19.16
N GLY A 293 0.93 -7.32 18.48
CA GLY A 293 0.65 -5.92 18.14
C GLY A 293 0.41 -5.05 19.39
N ASP A 294 0.97 -3.84 19.39
CA ASP A 294 0.91 -2.91 20.53
C ASP A 294 -0.02 -1.74 20.22
N ASP A 295 -1.15 -1.67 20.93
CA ASP A 295 -2.10 -0.55 20.87
C ASP A 295 -1.97 0.44 22.05
N THR A 296 -0.96 0.26 22.91
CA THR A 296 -0.72 1.15 24.05
C THR A 296 -0.59 2.59 23.59
N GLY A 297 -1.51 3.47 24.02
CA GLY A 297 -1.52 4.87 23.64
C GLY A 297 -1.97 5.15 22.19
N LEU A 298 -2.59 4.19 21.48
CA LEU A 298 -3.10 4.39 20.12
C LEU A 298 -4.36 5.25 20.07
N ALA A 299 -5.27 5.10 21.05
CA ALA A 299 -6.58 5.76 21.02
C ALA A 299 -6.53 7.28 20.76
N PRO A 300 -5.63 8.09 21.37
CA PRO A 300 -5.52 9.51 21.05
C PRO A 300 -5.08 9.83 19.61
N TRP A 301 -4.44 8.87 18.92
CA TRP A 301 -3.97 9.02 17.54
C TRP A 301 -5.02 8.65 16.49
N LEU A 302 -6.05 7.88 16.88
CA LEU A 302 -7.08 7.40 15.97
C LEU A 302 -7.72 8.52 15.12
N PRO A 303 -8.07 9.70 15.68
CA PRO A 303 -8.68 10.75 14.86
C PRO A 303 -7.78 11.20 13.70
N LEU A 304 -6.48 11.38 13.96
CA LEU A 304 -5.52 11.78 12.92
C LEU A 304 -5.32 10.66 11.89
N TYR A 305 -5.18 9.40 12.32
CA TYR A 305 -4.96 8.26 11.44
C TYR A 305 -6.19 7.96 10.58
N VAL A 306 -7.39 8.04 11.15
CA VAL A 306 -8.62 7.92 10.38
C VAL A 306 -8.72 9.03 9.33
N ALA A 307 -8.48 10.27 9.70
CA ALA A 307 -8.52 11.38 8.76
C ALA A 307 -7.51 11.18 7.61
N SER A 308 -6.26 10.77 7.91
CA SER A 308 -5.23 10.56 6.90
C SER A 308 -5.57 9.44 5.92
N GLU A 309 -6.15 8.33 6.40
CA GLU A 309 -6.59 7.23 5.55
C GLU A 309 -7.83 7.55 4.73
N ARG A 310 -8.76 8.30 5.32
CA ARG A 310 -10.03 8.61 4.67
C ARG A 310 -9.94 9.75 3.67
N VAL A 311 -9.05 10.74 3.87
CA VAL A 311 -8.95 11.90 2.97
C VAL A 311 -8.54 11.50 1.56
N SER A 312 -7.64 10.54 1.40
CA SER A 312 -7.23 10.05 0.08
C SER A 312 -8.38 9.34 -0.65
N ILE A 313 -9.20 8.58 0.09
CA ILE A 313 -10.38 7.92 -0.49
C ILE A 313 -11.44 8.95 -0.86
N TRP A 314 -11.72 9.91 0.02
CA TRP A 314 -12.69 10.97 -0.27
C TRP A 314 -12.28 11.75 -1.51
N CYS A 315 -11.08 12.31 -1.54
CA CYS A 315 -10.59 13.10 -2.67
C CYS A 315 -10.37 12.27 -3.95
N GLY A 316 -10.08 10.97 -3.81
CA GLY A 316 -9.91 10.06 -4.94
C GLY A 316 -11.20 9.65 -5.64
N PHE A 317 -12.32 9.55 -4.92
CA PHE A 317 -13.57 8.98 -5.44
C PHE A 317 -14.77 9.92 -5.44
N VAL A 318 -14.82 10.92 -4.55
CA VAL A 318 -15.89 11.92 -4.57
C VAL A 318 -15.61 12.93 -5.67
N ARG A 319 -16.58 13.15 -6.56
CA ARG A 319 -16.53 14.18 -7.59
C ARG A 319 -17.68 15.15 -7.37
N ALA A 320 -17.48 16.40 -7.72
CA ALA A 320 -18.53 17.43 -7.59
C ALA A 320 -19.78 17.05 -8.38
N GLU A 321 -19.58 16.45 -9.57
CA GLU A 321 -20.65 16.10 -10.52
C GLU A 321 -21.24 14.70 -10.29
N ALA A 322 -20.48 13.80 -9.60
CA ALA A 322 -20.85 12.40 -9.42
C ALA A 322 -20.38 11.89 -8.07
N ARG A 323 -21.27 11.94 -7.09
CA ARG A 323 -20.97 11.45 -5.73
C ARG A 323 -21.33 9.98 -5.61
N PRO A 324 -20.37 9.14 -5.11
CA PRO A 324 -20.70 7.77 -4.75
C PRO A 324 -21.78 7.72 -3.66
N ASP A 325 -22.64 6.69 -3.68
CA ASP A 325 -23.76 6.53 -2.74
C ASP A 325 -23.34 6.65 -1.26
N TRP A 326 -22.17 6.10 -0.92
CA TRP A 326 -21.62 6.14 0.44
C TRP A 326 -21.24 7.56 0.91
N SER A 327 -21.10 8.52 0.00
CA SER A 327 -20.74 9.92 0.31
C SER A 327 -21.97 10.86 0.33
N VAL A 328 -23.13 10.39 -0.15
CA VAL A 328 -24.35 11.22 -0.22
C VAL A 328 -24.83 11.57 1.18
N GLY A 329 -25.10 12.84 1.41
CA GLY A 329 -25.55 13.36 2.72
C GLY A 329 -24.43 13.51 3.75
N HIS A 330 -23.18 13.29 3.37
CA HIS A 330 -22.00 13.46 4.24
C HIS A 330 -21.08 14.59 3.77
N THR A 331 -20.44 15.25 4.75
CA THR A 331 -19.15 15.94 4.57
C THR A 331 -18.04 14.94 4.77
N PHE A 332 -16.81 15.28 4.39
CA PHE A 332 -15.64 14.45 4.69
C PHE A 332 -15.51 14.17 6.19
N ARG A 333 -15.68 15.22 7.03
CA ARG A 333 -15.64 15.10 8.49
C ARG A 333 -16.71 14.12 9.00
N SER A 334 -17.98 14.34 8.67
CA SER A 334 -19.07 13.48 9.19
C SER A 334 -18.95 12.02 8.76
N TRP A 335 -18.42 11.79 7.55
CA TRP A 335 -18.15 10.45 7.06
C TRP A 335 -16.99 9.79 7.82
N SER A 336 -15.89 10.53 8.07
CA SER A 336 -14.74 10.03 8.83
C SER A 336 -15.06 9.77 10.30
N GLU A 337 -15.86 10.63 10.94
CA GLU A 337 -16.28 10.48 12.35
C GLU A 337 -17.07 9.18 12.57
N ARG A 338 -17.82 8.68 11.58
CA ARG A 338 -18.50 7.37 11.68
C ARG A 338 -17.53 6.20 11.82
N TYR A 339 -16.38 6.26 11.15
CA TYR A 339 -15.32 5.25 11.32
C TYR A 339 -14.63 5.41 12.65
N LEU A 340 -14.35 6.65 13.05
CA LEU A 340 -13.71 6.93 14.34
C LEU A 340 -14.53 6.38 15.50
N GLU A 341 -15.85 6.62 15.53
CA GLU A 341 -16.75 6.10 16.56
C GLU A 341 -16.67 4.56 16.62
N ARG A 342 -16.75 3.88 15.48
CA ARG A 342 -16.74 2.41 15.42
C ARG A 342 -15.36 1.82 15.74
N LEU A 343 -14.27 2.45 15.30
CA LEU A 343 -12.91 2.02 15.60
C LEU A 343 -12.57 2.22 17.08
N SER A 344 -13.03 3.31 17.71
CA SER A 344 -12.83 3.55 19.15
C SER A 344 -13.44 2.47 20.05
N MET A 345 -14.38 1.67 19.53
CA MET A 345 -14.91 0.51 20.25
C MET A 345 -14.03 -0.74 20.12
N LEU A 346 -13.03 -0.71 19.24
CA LEU A 346 -12.09 -1.82 19.04
C LEU A 346 -10.79 -1.63 19.82
N PHE A 347 -10.43 -0.39 20.14
CA PHE A 347 -9.23 0.03 20.84
C PHE A 347 -9.56 0.67 22.19
#